data_8729c68fb9ed57d7f6a3a7395cdea30b
#
_entry.id   8729c68fb9ed57d7f6a3a7395cdea30b
#
_cell.length_a   1.000
_cell.length_b   1.000
_cell.length_c   1.000
_cell.angle_alpha   90.00
_cell.angle_beta   90.00
_cell.angle_gamma   90.00
#
_symmetry.space_group_name_H-M   'P 1'
#
loop_
_entity.id
_entity.type
_entity.pdbx_description
1 polymer ?
#
loop_
_entity_poly.entity_id
_entity_poly.type
_entity_poly.pdbx_seq_one_letter_code
_entity_poly.pdbx_strand_id
1 'polypeptide(L)'
;MSIKEQIHDLSDEMITNIGRLVAIDSQLGMPGEGKPFGEGPAEALKEGLKIAEELGFKTVNLDNYCGYAEMGEGEEIVGIAGHLDIVPVGGDWTYDPFKLTREGDYIYGRGTTDDKGPVIEALYAMKLLRDSGVKLNKRVRLIMGCNEETGSKCMEHYNEVEEELSCGFTPDASFPCIHGEKGHMGMTVYSKNTKIIAMNGGFVSNAVCDNCTAVIPAEDGLKEKLEAAFANTKLQEYKVTEENGDCLLYTSP
;
A
#
# COMPACT_ATOMS: atom_id res chain seq x y z
N MET A 1 15.07 -30.65 -12.17
CA MET A 1 13.98 -29.69 -12.43
C MET A 1 14.59 -28.30 -12.52
N SER A 2 14.28 -27.53 -13.55
CA SER A 2 14.75 -26.14 -13.65
C SER A 2 14.03 -25.27 -12.61
N ILE A 3 14.61 -24.10 -12.26
CA ILE A 3 13.96 -23.15 -11.35
C ILE A 3 12.57 -22.75 -11.88
N LYS A 4 12.43 -22.58 -13.19
CA LYS A 4 11.16 -22.24 -13.82
C LYS A 4 10.08 -23.31 -13.61
N GLU A 5 10.44 -24.57 -13.71
CA GLU A 5 9.52 -25.70 -13.44
C GLU A 5 9.11 -25.72 -11.96
N GLN A 6 10.06 -25.50 -11.05
CA GLN A 6 9.79 -25.44 -9.61
C GLN A 6 8.86 -24.29 -9.24
N ILE A 7 9.04 -23.10 -9.83
CA ILE A 7 8.14 -21.96 -9.63
C ILE A 7 6.73 -22.28 -10.14
N HIS A 8 6.64 -22.91 -11.31
CA HIS A 8 5.35 -23.29 -11.87
C HIS A 8 4.60 -24.27 -10.97
N ASP A 9 5.29 -25.26 -10.41
CA ASP A 9 4.70 -26.24 -9.51
C ASP A 9 4.20 -25.62 -8.19
N LEU A 10 4.80 -24.50 -7.76
CA LEU A 10 4.43 -23.77 -6.54
C LEU A 10 3.38 -22.67 -6.77
N SER A 11 3.03 -22.36 -8.02
CA SER A 11 2.23 -21.19 -8.35
C SER A 11 0.83 -21.19 -7.70
N ASP A 12 0.16 -22.31 -7.65
CA ASP A 12 -1.19 -22.39 -7.04
C ASP A 12 -1.13 -22.23 -5.51
N GLU A 13 -0.08 -22.72 -4.86
CA GLU A 13 0.17 -22.51 -3.42
C GLU A 13 0.50 -21.04 -3.14
N MET A 14 1.35 -20.41 -3.95
CA MET A 14 1.65 -18.99 -3.88
C MET A 14 0.39 -18.14 -4.00
N ILE A 15 -0.42 -18.39 -5.04
CA ILE A 15 -1.69 -17.65 -5.26
C ILE A 15 -2.64 -17.83 -4.08
N THR A 16 -2.70 -19.03 -3.50
CA THR A 16 -3.50 -19.29 -2.30
C THR A 16 -3.02 -18.43 -1.13
N ASN A 17 -1.71 -18.34 -0.89
CA ASN A 17 -1.14 -17.55 0.18
C ASN A 17 -1.28 -16.03 -0.06
N ILE A 18 -1.17 -15.56 -1.30
CA ILE A 18 -1.52 -14.18 -1.66
C ILE A 18 -3.00 -13.92 -1.30
N GLY A 19 -3.90 -14.84 -1.62
CA GLY A 19 -5.32 -14.73 -1.29
C GLY A 19 -5.61 -14.62 0.20
N ARG A 20 -4.84 -15.30 1.05
CA ARG A 20 -4.95 -15.19 2.52
C ARG A 20 -4.64 -13.76 2.99
N LEU A 21 -3.61 -13.14 2.44
CA LEU A 21 -3.27 -11.75 2.77
C LEU A 21 -4.26 -10.74 2.16
N VAL A 22 -4.68 -10.95 0.92
CA VAL A 22 -5.68 -10.09 0.24
C VAL A 22 -6.99 -10.06 1.01
N ALA A 23 -7.39 -11.16 1.64
CA ALA A 23 -8.63 -11.23 2.43
C ALA A 23 -8.64 -10.35 3.69
N ILE A 24 -7.51 -9.77 4.07
CA ILE A 24 -7.39 -8.91 5.24
C ILE A 24 -7.39 -7.45 4.80
N ASP A 25 -8.37 -6.68 5.29
CA ASP A 25 -8.38 -5.22 5.14
C ASP A 25 -7.32 -4.58 6.05
N SER A 26 -6.15 -4.35 5.49
CA SER A 26 -4.98 -3.81 6.19
C SER A 26 -4.76 -2.32 5.91
N GLN A 27 -5.81 -1.56 5.65
CA GLN A 27 -5.75 -0.10 5.63
C GLN A 27 -5.31 0.45 6.99
N LEU A 28 -4.65 1.62 6.97
CA LEU A 28 -4.33 2.34 8.21
C LEU A 28 -5.60 2.56 9.04
N GLY A 29 -5.57 2.07 10.27
CA GLY A 29 -6.67 2.18 11.23
C GLY A 29 -6.32 3.03 12.45
N MET A 30 -7.27 3.14 13.36
CA MET A 30 -7.02 3.80 14.65
C MET A 30 -6.04 2.98 15.47
N PRO A 31 -4.97 3.62 15.99
CA PRO A 31 -4.05 2.94 16.89
C PRO A 31 -4.73 2.38 18.14
N GLY A 32 -4.30 1.21 18.58
CA GLY A 32 -4.77 0.52 19.78
C GLY A 32 -3.62 -0.08 20.57
N GLU A 33 -3.90 -0.69 21.70
CA GLU A 33 -2.89 -1.37 22.51
C GLU A 33 -2.21 -2.48 21.72
N GLY A 34 -0.89 -2.38 21.54
CA GLY A 34 -0.10 -3.32 20.75
C GLY A 34 -0.42 -3.32 19.24
N LYS A 35 -1.14 -2.32 18.72
CA LYS A 35 -1.53 -2.18 17.32
C LYS A 35 -1.31 -0.75 16.83
N PRO A 36 -0.07 -0.37 16.56
CA PRO A 36 0.30 1.03 16.28
C PRO A 36 -0.39 1.60 15.05
N PHE A 37 -0.76 0.76 14.09
CA PHE A 37 -1.41 1.15 12.84
C PHE A 37 -2.84 0.61 12.69
N GLY A 38 -3.42 0.12 13.79
CA GLY A 38 -4.77 -0.44 13.82
C GLY A 38 -4.81 -1.97 13.71
N GLU A 39 -6.02 -2.51 13.71
CA GLU A 39 -6.28 -3.96 13.71
C GLU A 39 -5.84 -4.63 12.41
N GLY A 40 -6.21 -4.06 11.26
CA GLY A 40 -5.98 -4.66 9.95
C GLY A 40 -4.51 -4.90 9.63
N PRO A 41 -3.60 -3.91 9.74
CA PRO A 41 -2.17 -4.11 9.55
C PRO A 41 -1.58 -5.14 10.53
N ALA A 42 -2.01 -5.15 11.80
CA ALA A 42 -1.54 -6.14 12.77
C ALA A 42 -1.99 -7.57 12.42
N GLU A 43 -3.22 -7.75 11.94
CA GLU A 43 -3.71 -9.06 11.46
C GLU A 43 -2.99 -9.51 10.18
N ALA A 44 -2.73 -8.57 9.25
CA ALA A 44 -1.97 -8.89 8.04
C ALA A 44 -0.54 -9.35 8.37
N LEU A 45 0.13 -8.68 9.31
CA LEU A 45 1.45 -9.10 9.80
C LEU A 45 1.41 -10.49 10.43
N LYS A 46 0.45 -10.72 11.31
CA LYS A 46 0.28 -12.03 11.96
C LYS A 46 0.09 -13.15 10.94
N GLU A 47 -0.72 -12.92 9.91
CA GLU A 47 -0.96 -13.90 8.86
C GLU A 47 0.28 -14.08 7.97
N GLY A 48 0.99 -13.00 7.62
CA GLY A 48 2.24 -13.06 6.85
C GLY A 48 3.32 -13.86 7.58
N LEU A 49 3.52 -13.61 8.87
CA LEU A 49 4.47 -14.36 9.70
C LEU A 49 4.05 -15.85 9.83
N LYS A 50 2.76 -16.12 9.97
CA LYS A 50 2.23 -17.48 10.00
C LYS A 50 2.50 -18.23 8.69
N ILE A 51 2.29 -17.58 7.53
CA ILE A 51 2.64 -18.16 6.23
C ILE A 51 4.14 -18.48 6.16
N ALA A 52 4.98 -17.57 6.63
CA ALA A 52 6.42 -17.79 6.67
C ALA A 52 6.81 -18.98 7.58
N GLU A 53 6.17 -19.14 8.74
CA GLU A 53 6.35 -20.29 9.64
C GLU A 53 5.90 -21.60 8.99
N GLU A 54 4.76 -21.61 8.31
CA GLU A 54 4.25 -22.77 7.56
C GLU A 54 5.21 -23.18 6.45
N LEU A 55 5.92 -22.23 5.85
CA LEU A 55 6.98 -22.46 4.88
C LEU A 55 8.33 -22.84 5.52
N GLY A 56 8.43 -22.87 6.85
CA GLY A 56 9.58 -23.33 7.61
C GLY A 56 10.65 -22.27 7.89
N PHE A 57 10.31 -21.00 7.85
CA PHE A 57 11.19 -19.91 8.25
C PHE A 57 11.11 -19.62 9.75
N LYS A 58 12.20 -19.05 10.28
CA LYS A 58 12.16 -18.40 11.60
C LYS A 58 11.52 -17.03 11.45
N THR A 59 10.61 -16.68 12.35
CA THR A 59 9.91 -15.40 12.32
C THR A 59 10.08 -14.62 13.61
N VAL A 60 10.02 -13.32 13.50
CA VAL A 60 10.00 -12.39 14.64
C VAL A 60 8.95 -11.32 14.35
N ASN A 61 8.15 -11.00 15.37
CA ASN A 61 7.24 -9.86 15.36
C ASN A 61 7.86 -8.73 16.20
N LEU A 62 7.99 -7.56 15.64
CA LEU A 62 8.52 -6.37 16.28
C LEU A 62 7.36 -5.43 16.63
N ASP A 63 6.69 -5.72 17.75
CA ASP A 63 5.63 -4.91 18.36
C ASP A 63 4.47 -4.54 17.40
N ASN A 64 4.21 -5.36 16.40
CA ASN A 64 3.25 -5.09 15.31
C ASN A 64 3.52 -3.81 14.50
N TYR A 65 4.71 -3.23 14.59
CA TYR A 65 5.20 -2.24 13.61
C TYR A 65 5.62 -2.93 12.32
N CYS A 66 6.36 -3.99 12.45
CA CYS A 66 6.75 -4.90 11.37
C CYS A 66 7.12 -6.26 11.97
N GLY A 67 7.48 -7.19 11.12
CA GLY A 67 8.08 -8.45 11.50
C GLY A 67 8.93 -8.98 10.35
N TYR A 68 9.62 -10.08 10.57
CA TYR A 68 10.42 -10.64 9.50
C TYR A 68 10.47 -12.17 9.52
N ALA A 69 10.77 -12.73 8.34
CA ALA A 69 11.18 -14.11 8.14
C ALA A 69 12.67 -14.15 7.78
N GLU A 70 13.42 -15.06 8.39
CA GLU A 70 14.88 -15.14 8.20
C GLU A 70 15.35 -16.54 7.89
N MET A 71 16.39 -16.63 7.05
CA MET A 71 17.14 -17.85 6.78
C MET A 71 18.63 -17.58 6.58
N GLY A 72 19.44 -18.62 6.58
CA GLY A 72 20.89 -18.52 6.40
C GLY A 72 21.62 -18.30 7.71
N GLU A 73 22.96 -18.17 7.60
CA GLU A 73 23.87 -17.98 8.73
C GLU A 73 24.90 -16.90 8.37
N GLY A 74 25.47 -16.23 9.36
CA GLY A 74 26.50 -15.21 9.20
C GLY A 74 26.16 -13.91 9.93
N GLU A 75 27.12 -13.00 9.93
CA GLU A 75 26.98 -11.70 10.60
C GLU A 75 26.22 -10.68 9.73
N GLU A 76 26.42 -10.72 8.42
CA GLU A 76 25.79 -9.79 7.49
C GLU A 76 24.35 -10.23 7.13
N ILE A 77 23.48 -9.23 6.94
CA ILE A 77 22.08 -9.43 6.57
C ILE A 77 21.81 -8.80 5.21
N VAL A 78 21.26 -9.59 4.29
CA VAL A 78 20.65 -9.11 3.06
C VAL A 78 19.15 -8.93 3.31
N GLY A 79 18.69 -7.70 3.27
CA GLY A 79 17.28 -7.35 3.50
C GLY A 79 16.46 -7.39 2.23
N ILE A 80 15.24 -7.89 2.36
CA ILE A 80 14.15 -7.71 1.40
C ILE A 80 13.08 -6.95 2.18
N ALA A 81 12.78 -5.72 1.80
CA ALA A 81 11.81 -4.90 2.51
C ALA A 81 10.51 -4.82 1.69
N GLY A 82 9.46 -5.41 2.22
CA GLY A 82 8.11 -5.31 1.68
C GLY A 82 7.11 -4.86 2.75
N HIS A 83 5.86 -4.66 2.38
CA HIS A 83 4.82 -4.24 3.31
C HIS A 83 3.50 -4.99 3.12
N LEU A 84 2.66 -4.93 4.14
CA LEU A 84 1.37 -5.62 4.19
C LEU A 84 0.19 -4.66 4.37
N ASP A 85 0.46 -3.40 4.72
CA ASP A 85 -0.56 -2.35 4.69
C ASP A 85 -0.92 -1.98 3.25
N ILE A 86 -2.06 -1.35 3.09
CA ILE A 86 -2.64 -0.99 1.79
C ILE A 86 -3.23 0.42 1.83
N VAL A 87 -3.22 1.09 0.69
CA VAL A 87 -4.00 2.33 0.49
C VAL A 87 -5.50 2.06 0.57
N PRO A 88 -6.33 3.08 0.83
CA PRO A 88 -7.78 2.95 0.76
C PRO A 88 -8.24 2.36 -0.56
N VAL A 89 -9.20 1.43 -0.50
CA VAL A 89 -9.64 0.69 -1.69
C VAL A 89 -10.39 1.54 -2.71
N GLY A 90 -10.96 2.67 -2.30
CA GLY A 90 -11.77 3.51 -3.20
C GLY A 90 -13.08 2.85 -3.63
N GLY A 91 -13.67 3.37 -4.71
CA GLY A 91 -14.89 2.83 -5.35
C GLY A 91 -14.59 2.11 -6.68
N ASP A 92 -15.66 1.63 -7.30
CA ASP A 92 -15.68 1.13 -8.69
C ASP A 92 -14.79 -0.10 -9.00
N TRP A 93 -14.68 -1.02 -8.05
CA TRP A 93 -14.03 -2.31 -8.28
C TRP A 93 -14.92 -3.25 -9.10
N THR A 94 -14.33 -3.88 -10.13
CA THR A 94 -15.00 -4.94 -10.92
C THR A 94 -15.17 -6.22 -10.10
N TYR A 95 -14.19 -6.53 -9.24
CA TYR A 95 -14.20 -7.67 -8.32
C TYR A 95 -14.09 -7.16 -6.88
N ASP A 96 -14.48 -7.97 -5.91
CA ASP A 96 -14.30 -7.68 -4.49
C ASP A 96 -12.80 -7.47 -4.18
N PRO A 97 -12.38 -6.30 -3.70
CA PRO A 97 -10.97 -6.00 -3.42
C PRO A 97 -10.36 -6.90 -2.35
N PHE A 98 -11.17 -7.46 -1.46
CA PHE A 98 -10.70 -8.34 -0.37
C PHE A 98 -10.93 -9.83 -0.66
N LYS A 99 -11.19 -10.16 -1.91
CA LYS A 99 -11.30 -11.54 -2.37
C LYS A 99 -10.45 -11.75 -3.61
N LEU A 100 -9.35 -12.50 -3.47
CA LEU A 100 -8.53 -12.82 -4.63
C LEU A 100 -9.38 -13.54 -5.69
N THR A 101 -9.46 -12.95 -6.87
CA THR A 101 -10.15 -13.50 -8.05
C THR A 101 -9.12 -13.83 -9.12
N ARG A 102 -9.16 -15.05 -9.66
CA ARG A 102 -8.30 -15.47 -10.78
C ARG A 102 -9.11 -15.57 -12.06
N GLU A 103 -8.65 -14.91 -13.11
CA GLU A 103 -9.19 -15.03 -14.47
C GLU A 103 -8.04 -15.29 -15.46
N GLY A 104 -7.97 -16.49 -15.98
CA GLY A 104 -6.88 -16.91 -16.86
C GLY A 104 -5.53 -16.81 -16.14
N ASP A 105 -4.66 -15.96 -16.70
CA ASP A 105 -3.31 -15.71 -16.18
C ASP A 105 -3.22 -14.50 -15.22
N TYR A 106 -4.35 -13.89 -14.88
CA TYR A 106 -4.41 -12.72 -14.02
C TYR A 106 -5.05 -13.04 -12.67
N ILE A 107 -4.56 -12.37 -11.64
CA ILE A 107 -5.17 -12.34 -10.31
C ILE A 107 -5.55 -10.91 -9.95
N TYR A 108 -6.71 -10.75 -9.32
CA TYR A 108 -7.29 -9.46 -8.95
C TYR A 108 -7.57 -9.43 -7.46
N GLY A 109 -7.27 -8.29 -6.84
CA GLY A 109 -7.50 -8.01 -5.43
C GLY A 109 -6.60 -6.87 -4.94
N ARG A 110 -6.98 -6.18 -3.87
CA ARG A 110 -6.14 -5.12 -3.29
C ARG A 110 -4.89 -5.73 -2.68
N GLY A 111 -3.71 -5.21 -3.07
CA GLY A 111 -2.41 -5.70 -2.60
C GLY A 111 -1.81 -6.85 -3.42
N THR A 112 -2.47 -7.33 -4.50
CA THR A 112 -1.88 -8.37 -5.36
C THR A 112 -0.60 -7.93 -6.06
N THR A 113 -0.43 -6.64 -6.30
CA THR A 113 0.75 -6.05 -6.93
C THR A 113 1.57 -5.21 -5.94
N ASP A 114 0.90 -4.52 -5.02
CA ASP A 114 1.45 -3.56 -4.09
C ASP A 114 0.89 -3.84 -2.68
N ASP A 115 1.61 -4.50 -1.77
CA ASP A 115 2.87 -5.24 -1.95
C ASP A 115 2.74 -6.68 -1.41
N LYS A 116 1.49 -7.11 -1.02
CA LYS A 116 1.21 -8.45 -0.46
C LYS A 116 1.61 -9.59 -1.39
N GLY A 117 1.41 -9.41 -2.71
CA GLY A 117 1.84 -10.37 -3.73
C GLY A 117 3.35 -10.51 -3.76
N PRO A 118 4.12 -9.44 -4.02
CA PRO A 118 5.58 -9.47 -4.01
C PRO A 118 6.21 -9.96 -2.71
N VAL A 119 5.61 -9.67 -1.53
CA VAL A 119 6.03 -10.25 -0.25
C VAL A 119 5.94 -11.78 -0.27
N ILE A 120 4.85 -12.36 -0.75
CA ILE A 120 4.70 -13.81 -0.88
C ILE A 120 5.67 -14.36 -1.94
N GLU A 121 5.84 -13.68 -3.07
CA GLU A 121 6.82 -14.08 -4.10
C GLU A 121 8.24 -14.12 -3.53
N ALA A 122 8.61 -13.14 -2.72
CA ALA A 122 9.90 -13.12 -2.02
C ALA A 122 10.06 -14.30 -1.05
N LEU A 123 9.03 -14.64 -0.26
CA LEU A 123 9.03 -15.84 0.60
C LEU A 123 9.28 -17.11 -0.20
N TYR A 124 8.62 -17.27 -1.34
CA TYR A 124 8.80 -18.44 -2.19
C TYR A 124 10.17 -18.46 -2.89
N ALA A 125 10.72 -17.31 -3.25
CA ALA A 125 12.09 -17.21 -3.74
C ALA A 125 13.10 -17.67 -2.67
N MET A 126 12.92 -17.21 -1.42
CA MET A 126 13.70 -17.66 -0.28
C MET A 126 13.55 -19.18 -0.05
N LYS A 127 12.33 -19.70 -0.13
CA LYS A 127 12.04 -21.14 0.00
C LYS A 127 12.79 -21.95 -1.07
N LEU A 128 12.69 -21.56 -2.32
CA LEU A 128 13.40 -22.22 -3.42
C LEU A 128 14.92 -22.19 -3.24
N LEU A 129 15.46 -21.07 -2.81
CA LEU A 129 16.90 -20.93 -2.54
C LEU A 129 17.35 -21.87 -1.41
N ARG A 130 16.61 -21.93 -0.31
CA ARG A 130 16.86 -22.85 0.81
C ARG A 130 16.78 -24.31 0.36
N ASP A 131 15.70 -24.67 -0.34
CA ASP A 131 15.43 -26.04 -0.75
C ASP A 131 16.39 -26.54 -1.84
N SER A 132 17.06 -25.62 -2.56
CA SER A 132 18.15 -25.94 -3.49
C SER A 132 19.44 -26.43 -2.81
N GLY A 133 19.54 -26.27 -1.49
CA GLY A 133 20.71 -26.68 -0.71
C GLY A 133 21.92 -25.76 -0.86
N VAL A 134 21.78 -24.60 -1.48
CA VAL A 134 22.84 -23.58 -1.55
C VAL A 134 23.17 -23.09 -0.15
N LYS A 135 24.45 -23.16 0.21
CA LYS A 135 24.93 -22.60 1.46
C LYS A 135 25.11 -21.09 1.33
N LEU A 136 24.35 -20.37 2.10
CA LEU A 136 24.48 -18.92 2.21
C LEU A 136 25.57 -18.59 3.23
N ASN A 137 26.36 -17.55 2.95
CA ASN A 137 27.34 -16.98 3.88
C ASN A 137 26.82 -15.68 4.54
N LYS A 138 25.57 -15.33 4.29
CA LYS A 138 24.83 -14.21 4.88
C LYS A 138 23.44 -14.67 5.25
N ARG A 139 22.85 -14.02 6.21
CA ARG A 139 21.40 -14.16 6.49
C ARG A 139 20.61 -13.43 5.40
N VAL A 140 19.47 -13.99 5.04
CA VAL A 140 18.48 -13.32 4.17
C VAL A 140 17.23 -13.09 5.01
N ARG A 141 16.80 -11.84 5.10
CA ARG A 141 15.70 -11.42 5.94
C ARG A 141 14.66 -10.70 5.08
N LEU A 142 13.45 -11.24 5.03
CA LEU A 142 12.28 -10.56 4.47
C LEU A 142 11.55 -9.83 5.59
N ILE A 143 11.53 -8.52 5.51
CA ILE A 143 10.80 -7.62 6.43
C ILE A 143 9.42 -7.37 5.85
N MET A 144 8.40 -7.49 6.69
CA MET A 144 6.99 -7.25 6.39
C MET A 144 6.55 -6.03 7.19
N GLY A 145 6.53 -4.86 6.57
CA GLY A 145 6.12 -3.59 7.16
C GLY A 145 4.60 -3.47 7.29
N CYS A 146 4.14 -2.63 8.22
CA CYS A 146 2.71 -2.37 8.47
C CYS A 146 2.31 -0.92 8.26
N ASN A 147 3.19 -0.07 7.70
CA ASN A 147 2.93 1.36 7.53
C ASN A 147 3.82 1.99 6.43
N GLU A 148 4.01 1.31 5.31
CA GLU A 148 4.77 1.85 4.19
C GLU A 148 4.00 3.02 3.54
N GLU A 149 2.74 2.80 3.20
CA GLU A 149 1.84 3.69 2.47
C GLU A 149 1.60 5.06 3.15
N THR A 150 1.89 5.14 4.44
CA THR A 150 1.58 6.32 5.25
C THR A 150 2.75 6.83 6.08
N GLY A 151 4.00 6.57 5.65
CA GLY A 151 5.19 7.22 6.17
C GLY A 151 6.25 6.32 6.79
N SER A 152 6.19 5.01 6.54
CA SER A 152 7.26 4.02 6.83
C SER A 152 7.78 3.98 8.29
N LYS A 153 6.94 4.33 9.27
CA LYS A 153 7.30 4.24 10.70
C LYS A 153 7.64 2.82 11.15
N CYS A 154 7.15 1.82 10.40
CA CYS A 154 7.53 0.43 10.59
C CYS A 154 9.04 0.22 10.38
N MET A 155 9.64 0.86 9.37
CA MET A 155 11.08 0.78 9.12
C MET A 155 11.89 1.66 10.08
N GLU A 156 11.35 2.79 10.55
CA GLU A 156 11.96 3.56 11.63
C GLU A 156 12.11 2.69 12.88
N HIS A 157 11.03 2.01 13.29
CA HIS A 157 11.05 1.09 14.43
C HIS A 157 12.01 -0.08 14.23
N TYR A 158 12.00 -0.71 13.04
CA TYR A 158 12.97 -1.77 12.71
C TYR A 158 14.41 -1.31 12.95
N ASN A 159 14.78 -0.14 12.44
CA ASN A 159 16.13 0.41 12.58
C ASN A 159 16.52 0.78 14.03
N GLU A 160 15.54 0.98 14.91
CA GLU A 160 15.77 1.26 16.34
C GLU A 160 16.04 -0.01 17.16
N VAL A 161 15.43 -1.14 16.78
CA VAL A 161 15.41 -2.35 17.62
C VAL A 161 16.17 -3.54 17.04
N GLU A 162 16.53 -3.51 15.77
CA GLU A 162 17.16 -4.62 15.04
C GLU A 162 18.52 -4.26 14.46
N GLU A 163 19.25 -5.28 14.03
CA GLU A 163 20.55 -5.17 13.38
C GLU A 163 20.42 -4.46 12.02
N GLU A 164 21.45 -3.68 11.68
CA GLU A 164 21.56 -2.99 10.40
C GLU A 164 21.65 -3.98 9.23
N LEU A 165 20.98 -3.67 8.14
CA LEU A 165 21.08 -4.42 6.89
C LEU A 165 22.37 -4.05 6.14
N SER A 166 23.15 -5.03 5.72
CA SER A 166 24.36 -4.78 4.93
C SER A 166 24.04 -4.30 3.51
N CYS A 167 22.97 -4.78 2.94
CA CYS A 167 22.39 -4.38 1.67
C CYS A 167 20.98 -4.94 1.55
N GLY A 168 20.22 -4.51 0.54
CA GLY A 168 18.89 -5.03 0.32
C GLY A 168 18.23 -4.45 -0.92
N PHE A 169 16.99 -4.84 -1.11
CA PHE A 169 16.10 -4.30 -2.12
C PHE A 169 14.65 -4.34 -1.62
N THR A 170 13.79 -3.57 -2.26
CA THR A 170 12.34 -3.69 -2.11
C THR A 170 11.74 -4.30 -3.39
N PRO A 171 10.82 -5.27 -3.28
CA PRO A 171 10.11 -5.82 -4.43
C PRO A 171 8.94 -4.95 -4.89
N ASP A 172 8.70 -3.84 -4.22
CA ASP A 172 7.60 -2.90 -4.43
C ASP A 172 7.84 -1.96 -5.61
N ALA A 173 8.22 -2.51 -6.76
CA ALA A 173 8.47 -1.72 -7.97
C ALA A 173 8.51 -2.60 -9.23
N SER A 174 8.54 -1.93 -10.39
CA SER A 174 8.64 -2.60 -11.69
C SER A 174 10.05 -3.10 -11.99
N PHE A 175 10.13 -4.20 -12.75
CA PHE A 175 11.39 -4.70 -13.30
C PHE A 175 11.93 -3.80 -14.44
N PRO A 176 13.26 -3.82 -14.71
CA PRO A 176 14.26 -4.72 -14.09
C PRO A 176 14.82 -4.22 -12.76
N CYS A 177 15.04 -2.94 -12.59
CA CYS A 177 15.54 -2.33 -11.37
C CYS A 177 15.41 -0.81 -11.45
N ILE A 178 14.76 -0.24 -10.47
CA ILE A 178 14.67 1.21 -10.29
C ILE A 178 15.83 1.61 -9.38
N HIS A 179 16.69 2.51 -9.86
CA HIS A 179 17.88 2.97 -9.12
C HIS A 179 17.88 4.49 -8.87
N GLY A 180 16.77 5.14 -9.16
CA GLY A 180 16.59 6.57 -8.93
C GLY A 180 15.12 6.95 -8.97
N GLU A 181 14.71 7.81 -8.06
CA GLU A 181 13.33 8.27 -7.92
C GLU A 181 13.27 9.79 -7.94
N LYS A 182 12.09 10.31 -8.29
CA LYS A 182 11.83 11.74 -8.18
C LYS A 182 11.61 12.11 -6.72
N GLY A 183 12.11 13.29 -6.34
CA GLY A 183 11.79 13.84 -5.01
C GLY A 183 10.29 14.03 -4.84
N HIS A 184 9.79 13.69 -3.66
CA HIS A 184 8.42 13.93 -3.24
C HIS A 184 8.37 15.09 -2.24
N MET A 185 7.39 15.99 -2.40
CA MET A 185 7.17 17.10 -1.47
C MET A 185 5.67 17.20 -1.17
N GLY A 186 5.31 16.98 0.10
CA GLY A 186 3.98 17.25 0.61
C GLY A 186 3.86 18.70 1.09
N MET A 187 2.74 19.36 0.78
CA MET A 187 2.45 20.71 1.24
C MET A 187 1.01 20.82 1.73
N THR A 188 0.83 21.40 2.92
CA THR A 188 -0.49 21.74 3.43
C THR A 188 -0.68 23.25 3.38
N VAL A 189 -1.73 23.70 2.72
CA VAL A 189 -2.07 25.11 2.62
C VAL A 189 -3.25 25.41 3.54
N TYR A 190 -3.05 26.37 4.42
CA TYR A 190 -4.10 26.88 5.32
C TYR A 190 -4.62 28.21 4.82
N SER A 191 -5.95 28.37 4.79
CA SER A 191 -6.61 29.62 4.47
C SER A 191 -7.52 30.06 5.61
N LYS A 192 -7.53 31.36 5.92
CA LYS A 192 -8.50 31.99 6.81
C LYS A 192 -9.75 32.49 6.05
N ASN A 193 -9.98 31.97 4.86
CA ASN A 193 -11.14 32.33 4.06
C ASN A 193 -12.43 31.84 4.76
N THR A 194 -13.29 32.76 5.13
CA THR A 194 -14.58 32.48 5.80
C THR A 194 -15.75 32.36 4.82
N LYS A 195 -15.51 32.51 3.52
CA LYS A 195 -16.55 32.40 2.49
C LYS A 195 -16.84 30.96 2.07
N ILE A 196 -15.96 30.02 2.36
CA ILE A 196 -16.21 28.59 2.08
C ILE A 196 -16.84 27.97 3.32
N ILE A 197 -18.07 27.47 3.16
CA ILE A 197 -18.82 26.81 4.23
C ILE A 197 -18.32 25.37 4.40
N ALA A 198 -18.16 24.67 3.29
CA ALA A 198 -17.64 23.32 3.25
C ALA A 198 -16.87 23.08 1.94
N MET A 199 -15.86 22.22 2.00
CA MET A 199 -15.12 21.75 0.82
C MET A 199 -14.71 20.31 1.04
N ASN A 200 -14.89 19.49 0.01
CA ASN A 200 -14.51 18.09 0.04
C ASN A 200 -14.01 17.67 -1.34
N GLY A 201 -12.90 16.90 -1.38
CA GLY A 201 -12.35 16.39 -2.63
C GLY A 201 -11.07 15.60 -2.41
N GLY A 202 -10.86 14.58 -3.26
CA GLY A 202 -9.73 13.66 -3.18
C GLY A 202 -9.84 12.68 -2.00
N PHE A 203 -9.12 11.56 -2.10
CA PHE A 203 -9.08 10.52 -1.08
C PHE A 203 -7.71 10.39 -0.44
N VAL A 204 -6.64 10.61 -1.22
CA VAL A 204 -5.25 10.47 -0.79
C VAL A 204 -4.38 11.58 -1.39
N SER A 205 -3.31 11.93 -0.71
CA SER A 205 -2.46 13.07 -1.08
C SER A 205 -1.58 12.82 -2.32
N ASN A 206 -1.36 11.58 -2.68
CA ASN A 206 -0.51 11.14 -3.80
C ASN A 206 -1.30 10.80 -5.08
N ALA A 207 -2.63 10.92 -5.05
CA ALA A 207 -3.47 10.77 -6.25
C ALA A 207 -4.06 12.11 -6.70
N VAL A 208 -4.25 12.26 -8.01
CA VAL A 208 -4.98 13.40 -8.56
C VAL A 208 -6.42 13.34 -8.09
N CYS A 209 -6.91 14.45 -7.54
CA CYS A 209 -8.30 14.57 -7.09
C CYS A 209 -9.24 14.42 -8.30
N ASP A 210 -10.03 13.37 -8.33
CA ASP A 210 -10.98 13.07 -9.42
C ASP A 210 -12.25 13.90 -9.36
N ASN A 211 -12.63 14.37 -8.17
CA ASN A 211 -13.75 15.28 -7.98
C ASN A 211 -13.55 16.16 -6.75
N CYS A 212 -14.14 17.35 -6.80
CA CYS A 212 -14.15 18.27 -5.67
C CYS A 212 -15.53 18.95 -5.59
N THR A 213 -16.05 19.07 -4.38
CA THR A 213 -17.27 19.85 -4.10
C THR A 213 -16.96 20.97 -3.12
N ALA A 214 -17.56 22.12 -3.34
CA ALA A 214 -17.50 23.24 -2.40
C ALA A 214 -18.89 23.85 -2.21
N VAL A 215 -19.19 24.26 -0.97
CA VAL A 215 -20.40 25.00 -0.60
C VAL A 215 -19.99 26.39 -0.16
N ILE A 216 -20.55 27.39 -0.80
CA ILE A 216 -20.31 28.81 -0.49
C ILE A 216 -21.65 29.56 -0.40
N PRO A 217 -21.76 30.63 0.40
CA PRO A 217 -22.99 31.43 0.44
C PRO A 217 -23.32 31.97 -0.95
N ALA A 218 -24.60 31.87 -1.35
CA ALA A 218 -25.07 32.46 -2.60
C ALA A 218 -25.03 33.99 -2.50
N GLU A 219 -24.51 34.63 -3.54
CA GLU A 219 -24.51 36.08 -3.73
C GLU A 219 -25.04 36.39 -5.13
N ASP A 220 -25.71 37.52 -5.33
CA ASP A 220 -26.27 37.91 -6.64
C ASP A 220 -25.18 37.88 -7.75
N GLY A 221 -25.46 37.14 -8.81
CA GLY A 221 -24.55 36.95 -9.95
C GLY A 221 -23.32 36.11 -9.68
N LEU A 222 -23.25 35.40 -8.54
CA LEU A 222 -22.10 34.54 -8.21
C LEU A 222 -22.03 33.32 -9.12
N LYS A 223 -23.20 32.72 -9.42
CA LYS A 223 -23.28 31.55 -10.30
C LYS A 223 -22.71 31.85 -11.68
N GLU A 224 -23.12 32.94 -12.30
CA GLU A 224 -22.63 33.36 -13.62
C GLU A 224 -21.12 33.65 -13.60
N LYS A 225 -20.62 34.24 -12.50
CA LYS A 225 -19.17 34.49 -12.34
C LYS A 225 -18.38 33.19 -12.24
N LEU A 226 -18.89 32.19 -11.49
CA LEU A 226 -18.25 30.88 -11.36
C LEU A 226 -18.29 30.13 -12.69
N GLU A 227 -19.42 30.08 -13.36
CA GLU A 227 -19.55 29.45 -14.69
C GLU A 227 -18.61 30.09 -15.71
N ALA A 228 -18.50 31.41 -15.72
CA ALA A 228 -17.56 32.13 -16.60
C ALA A 228 -16.08 31.86 -16.26
N ALA A 229 -15.76 31.69 -14.97
CA ALA A 229 -14.42 31.34 -14.53
C ALA A 229 -14.05 29.91 -14.96
N PHE A 230 -14.95 28.95 -14.76
CA PHE A 230 -14.71 27.55 -15.11
C PHE A 230 -14.70 27.29 -16.60
N ALA A 231 -15.49 28.01 -17.42
CA ALA A 231 -15.47 27.92 -18.86
C ALA A 231 -14.07 28.13 -19.50
N ASN A 232 -13.17 28.80 -18.77
CA ASN A 232 -11.79 29.04 -19.21
C ASN A 232 -10.76 28.10 -18.57
N THR A 233 -11.19 27.09 -17.81
CA THR A 233 -10.32 26.09 -17.19
C THR A 233 -10.18 24.85 -18.08
N LYS A 234 -9.25 23.96 -17.71
CA LYS A 234 -9.09 22.65 -18.34
C LYS A 234 -9.90 21.56 -17.65
N LEU A 235 -10.83 21.92 -16.78
CA LEU A 235 -11.71 20.95 -16.12
C LEU A 235 -12.58 20.24 -17.18
N GLN A 236 -12.71 18.93 -17.03
CA GLN A 236 -13.51 18.13 -17.97
C GLN A 236 -15.00 18.35 -17.71
N GLU A 237 -15.36 18.48 -16.46
CA GLU A 237 -16.75 18.70 -16.04
C GLU A 237 -16.82 19.64 -14.84
N TYR A 238 -17.82 20.51 -14.84
CA TYR A 238 -18.16 21.31 -13.67
C TYR A 238 -19.67 21.57 -13.61
N LYS A 239 -20.19 21.76 -12.42
CA LYS A 239 -21.60 22.08 -12.18
C LYS A 239 -21.70 23.09 -11.04
N VAL A 240 -22.49 24.13 -11.25
CA VAL A 240 -22.84 25.12 -10.22
C VAL A 240 -24.36 25.08 -10.01
N THR A 241 -24.79 24.81 -8.79
CA THR A 241 -26.21 24.82 -8.41
C THR A 241 -26.43 25.73 -7.23
N GLU A 242 -27.58 26.41 -7.17
CA GLU A 242 -28.01 27.19 -6.02
C GLU A 242 -29.15 26.46 -5.31
N GLU A 243 -28.95 26.17 -4.03
CA GLU A 243 -29.92 25.49 -3.19
C GLU A 243 -29.92 26.09 -1.78
N ASN A 244 -31.11 26.41 -1.24
CA ASN A 244 -31.29 26.88 0.14
C ASN A 244 -30.44 28.12 0.52
N GLY A 245 -30.10 28.99 -0.44
CA GLY A 245 -29.30 30.18 -0.20
C GLY A 245 -27.77 29.94 -0.27
N ASP A 246 -27.34 28.77 -0.72
CA ASP A 246 -25.95 28.41 -0.94
C ASP A 246 -25.69 28.05 -2.41
N CYS A 247 -24.48 28.31 -2.88
CA CYS A 247 -23.95 27.79 -4.14
C CYS A 247 -23.17 26.51 -3.88
N LEU A 248 -23.60 25.43 -4.51
CA LEU A 248 -22.85 24.15 -4.55
C LEU A 248 -22.08 24.10 -5.86
N LEU A 249 -20.79 23.95 -5.75
CA LEU A 249 -19.85 23.78 -6.85
C LEU A 249 -19.35 22.34 -6.89
N TYR A 250 -19.45 21.69 -8.04
CA TYR A 250 -18.84 20.40 -8.33
C TYR A 250 -17.87 20.54 -9.49
N THR A 251 -16.70 19.90 -9.40
CA THR A 251 -15.69 19.86 -10.47
C THR A 251 -15.11 18.46 -10.59
N SER A 252 -14.75 18.06 -11.81
CA SER A 252 -13.85 16.93 -12.07
C SER A 252 -12.73 17.38 -13.02
N PRO A 253 -11.53 16.79 -12.93
CA PRO A 253 -10.39 17.12 -13.76
C PRO A 253 -10.58 16.78 -15.22
#